data_a379395e29eba6fb923fe8fdb4eb9ee9
#
_entry.id   a379395e29eba6fb923fe8fdb4eb9ee9
#
_cell.length_a   1.000
_cell.length_b   1.000
_cell.length_c   1.000
_cell.angle_alpha   90.00
_cell.angle_beta   90.00
_cell.angle_gamma   90.00
#
_symmetry.space_group_name_H-M   'P 1'
#
loop_
_entity.id
_entity.type
_entity.pdbx_description
1 polymer ?
#
loop_
_entity_poly.entity_id
_entity_poly.type
_entity_poly.pdbx_seq_one_letter_code
_entity_poly.pdbx_strand_id
1 'polypeptide(L)'
;MAGELVAKPDPKAPSAFKQTLRQFTDRVHQVAPGAQVVLASYPEYATNDQLCLVNAPNQTFPIPAPGASEIQGAFRDSIRSASQHVGAGFIDVYEATLGHGTCNPNPDERFVAGFADPVMGPMTNHPTVAGEKAMGNIIADQLY
;
A
#
# COMPACT_ATOMS: atom_id res chain seq x y z
N MET A 1 -16.97 7.90 -23.59
CA MET A 1 -17.52 7.13 -22.44
C MET A 1 -16.34 6.56 -21.67
N ALA A 2 -15.78 7.33 -20.75
CA ALA A 2 -14.78 6.87 -19.77
C ALA A 2 -15.53 6.79 -18.42
N GLY A 3 -16.41 5.81 -18.32
CA GLY A 3 -17.23 5.61 -17.14
C GLY A 3 -16.74 4.41 -16.34
N GLU A 4 -16.45 4.66 -15.08
CA GLU A 4 -16.41 3.67 -14.00
C GLU A 4 -15.45 2.48 -14.17
N LEU A 5 -14.15 2.76 -14.25
CA LEU A 5 -13.11 1.73 -14.07
C LEU A 5 -12.79 1.46 -12.58
N VAL A 6 -13.40 2.18 -11.65
CA VAL A 6 -13.20 1.96 -10.21
C VAL A 6 -14.51 1.43 -9.63
N ALA A 7 -14.51 0.14 -9.28
CA ALA A 7 -15.61 -0.44 -8.53
C ALA A 7 -15.81 0.37 -7.24
N LYS A 8 -17.04 0.83 -7.00
CA LYS A 8 -17.38 1.51 -5.73
C LYS A 8 -17.04 0.58 -4.57
N PRO A 9 -16.29 1.07 -3.56
CA PRO A 9 -15.99 0.24 -2.40
C PRO A 9 -17.28 -0.29 -1.77
N ASP A 10 -17.28 -1.57 -1.42
CA ASP A 10 -18.39 -2.15 -0.65
C ASP A 10 -18.47 -1.43 0.71
N PRO A 11 -19.58 -0.76 1.05
CA PRO A 11 -19.72 -0.04 2.31
C PRO A 11 -19.61 -0.96 3.54
N LYS A 12 -19.75 -2.27 3.38
CA LYS A 12 -19.60 -3.27 4.45
C LYS A 12 -18.17 -3.78 4.60
N ALA A 13 -17.29 -3.57 3.62
CA ALA A 13 -15.91 -4.07 3.64
C ALA A 13 -15.12 -3.61 4.88
N PRO A 14 -15.19 -2.35 5.33
CA PRO A 14 -14.46 -1.92 6.53
C PRO A 14 -14.89 -2.65 7.81
N SER A 15 -16.18 -2.96 7.97
CA SER A 15 -16.67 -3.68 9.15
C SER A 15 -16.28 -5.17 9.13
N ALA A 16 -16.37 -5.81 7.97
CA ALA A 16 -15.92 -7.18 7.77
C ALA A 16 -14.40 -7.32 8.02
N PHE A 17 -13.61 -6.38 7.52
CA PHE A 17 -12.17 -6.34 7.75
C PHE A 17 -11.83 -6.21 9.26
N LYS A 18 -12.48 -5.29 9.97
CA LYS A 18 -12.31 -5.13 11.43
C LYS A 18 -12.65 -6.38 12.20
N GLN A 19 -13.71 -7.07 11.82
CA GLN A 19 -14.13 -8.33 12.47
C GLN A 19 -13.09 -9.44 12.24
N THR A 20 -12.64 -9.61 11.00
CA THR A 20 -11.61 -10.61 10.66
C THR A 20 -10.31 -10.33 11.38
N LEU A 21 -9.89 -9.06 11.43
CA LEU A 21 -8.69 -8.64 12.13
C LEU A 21 -8.78 -8.92 13.63
N ARG A 22 -9.94 -8.69 14.25
CA ARG A 22 -10.16 -9.03 15.67
C ARG A 22 -10.00 -10.53 15.91
N GLN A 23 -10.65 -11.38 15.10
CA GLN A 23 -10.52 -12.83 15.23
C GLN A 23 -9.05 -13.29 15.09
N PHE A 24 -8.32 -12.69 14.13
CA PHE A 24 -6.89 -12.96 13.94
C PHE A 24 -6.08 -12.54 15.19
N THR A 25 -6.26 -11.31 15.67
CA THR A 25 -5.54 -10.78 16.84
C THR A 25 -5.83 -11.60 18.10
N ASP A 26 -7.10 -11.96 18.33
CA ASP A 26 -7.49 -12.81 19.45
C ASP A 26 -6.82 -14.18 19.36
N ARG A 27 -6.73 -14.76 18.15
CA ARG A 27 -6.04 -16.03 17.94
C ARG A 27 -4.53 -15.94 18.18
N VAL A 28 -3.89 -14.87 17.74
CA VAL A 28 -2.47 -14.62 18.03
C VAL A 28 -2.24 -14.59 19.54
N HIS A 29 -3.04 -13.83 20.27
CA HIS A 29 -2.88 -13.69 21.72
C HIS A 29 -3.21 -14.97 22.50
N GLN A 30 -4.06 -15.85 21.98
CA GLN A 30 -4.30 -17.18 22.57
C GLN A 30 -3.06 -18.08 22.49
N VAL A 31 -2.31 -18.03 21.39
CA VAL A 31 -1.15 -18.90 21.18
C VAL A 31 0.18 -18.24 21.58
N ALA A 32 0.23 -16.93 21.61
CA ALA A 32 1.38 -16.12 21.95
C ALA A 32 0.94 -14.86 22.72
N PRO A 33 0.63 -14.95 24.02
CA PRO A 33 0.04 -13.84 24.79
C PRO A 33 0.87 -12.56 24.83
N GLY A 34 2.19 -12.66 24.66
CA GLY A 34 3.12 -11.52 24.64
C GLY A 34 3.40 -10.96 23.23
N ALA A 35 2.79 -11.52 22.19
CA ALA A 35 3.03 -11.06 20.83
C ALA A 35 2.38 -9.69 20.58
N GLN A 36 3.12 -8.82 19.87
CA GLN A 36 2.56 -7.58 19.34
C GLN A 36 2.05 -7.81 17.92
N VAL A 37 0.86 -7.32 17.63
CA VAL A 37 0.30 -7.29 16.28
C VAL A 37 0.45 -5.87 15.73
N VAL A 38 1.06 -5.75 14.57
CA VAL A 38 1.28 -4.46 13.90
C VAL A 38 0.82 -4.59 12.45
N LEU A 39 0.06 -3.62 11.99
CA LEU A 39 -0.34 -3.50 10.59
C LEU A 39 0.48 -2.41 9.92
N ALA A 40 0.88 -2.67 8.68
CA ALA A 40 1.49 -1.66 7.82
C ALA A 40 0.54 -1.31 6.67
N SER A 41 0.50 -0.03 6.28
CA SER A 41 -0.17 0.35 5.04
C SER A 41 0.65 -0.09 3.83
N TYR A 42 0.00 -0.11 2.66
CA TYR A 42 0.69 -0.34 1.38
C TYR A 42 1.44 0.94 0.96
N PRO A 43 2.57 0.86 0.23
CA PRO A 43 3.27 2.03 -0.28
C PRO A 43 2.42 2.78 -1.31
N GLU A 44 2.79 4.03 -1.58
CA GLU A 44 2.12 4.81 -2.61
C GLU A 44 2.20 4.10 -3.98
N TYR A 45 1.07 3.97 -4.64
CA TYR A 45 0.96 3.38 -5.97
C TYR A 45 0.77 4.44 -7.07
N ALA A 46 -0.21 5.33 -6.89
CA ALA A 46 -0.47 6.46 -7.76
C ALA A 46 0.02 7.75 -7.11
N THR A 47 0.81 8.51 -7.83
CA THR A 47 1.33 9.81 -7.37
C THR A 47 0.58 10.93 -8.09
N ASN A 48 -0.02 11.87 -7.33
CA ASN A 48 -0.75 13.01 -7.89
C ASN A 48 -1.82 12.62 -8.92
N ASP A 49 -2.60 11.58 -8.62
CA ASP A 49 -3.62 11.05 -9.52
C ASP A 49 -3.09 10.63 -10.90
N GLN A 50 -1.86 10.13 -10.92
CA GLN A 50 -1.24 9.56 -12.12
C GLN A 50 -0.78 8.13 -11.83
N LEU A 51 -0.93 7.28 -12.84
CA LEU A 51 -0.45 5.91 -12.87
C LEU A 51 0.48 5.69 -14.05
N CYS A 52 1.57 4.98 -13.83
CA CYS A 52 2.46 4.50 -14.88
C CYS A 52 2.41 2.98 -14.92
N LEU A 53 1.50 2.44 -15.74
CA LEU A 53 1.34 1.00 -15.87
C LEU A 53 2.42 0.36 -16.73
N VAL A 54 3.00 1.14 -17.64
CA VAL A 54 4.11 0.74 -18.51
C VAL A 54 5.20 1.78 -18.39
N ASN A 55 6.44 1.34 -18.18
CA ASN A 55 7.63 2.18 -18.14
C ASN A 55 8.74 1.60 -19.02
N ALA A 56 9.58 2.47 -19.57
CA ALA A 56 10.85 2.11 -20.20
C ALA A 56 12.02 2.44 -19.23
N PRO A 57 13.23 1.96 -19.48
CA PRO A 57 14.36 2.13 -18.55
C PRO A 57 14.62 3.57 -18.10
N ASN A 58 14.41 4.54 -18.98
CA ASN A 58 14.67 5.96 -18.71
C ASN A 58 13.43 6.85 -18.96
N GLN A 59 12.24 6.27 -19.01
CA GLN A 59 11.03 7.00 -19.33
C GLN A 59 9.82 6.39 -18.65
N THR A 60 9.02 7.26 -18.03
CA THR A 60 7.70 6.90 -17.49
C THR A 60 6.59 7.40 -18.41
N PHE A 61 5.48 6.67 -18.44
CA PHE A 61 4.32 7.02 -19.26
C PHE A 61 3.10 7.22 -18.36
N PRO A 62 2.98 8.44 -17.77
CA PRO A 62 1.88 8.72 -16.86
C PRO A 62 0.54 8.79 -17.59
N ILE A 63 -0.45 8.12 -17.02
CA ILE A 63 -1.85 8.20 -17.41
C ILE A 63 -2.66 8.84 -16.29
N PRO A 64 -3.60 9.74 -16.57
CA PRO A 64 -4.48 10.31 -15.56
C PRO A 64 -5.33 9.22 -14.88
N ALA A 65 -5.35 9.25 -13.56
CA ALA A 65 -6.16 8.37 -12.71
C ALA A 65 -6.88 9.21 -11.63
N PRO A 66 -7.85 10.05 -12.01
CA PRO A 66 -8.52 10.96 -11.09
C PRO A 66 -9.12 10.25 -9.88
N GLY A 67 -8.81 10.72 -8.67
CA GLY A 67 -9.27 10.14 -7.41
C GLY A 67 -8.44 8.96 -6.92
N ALA A 68 -7.40 8.52 -7.63
CA ALA A 68 -6.56 7.40 -7.20
C ALA A 68 -5.84 7.70 -5.88
N SER A 69 -5.34 8.92 -5.69
CA SER A 69 -4.68 9.34 -4.44
C SER A 69 -5.67 9.35 -3.26
N GLU A 70 -6.90 9.80 -3.48
CA GLU A 70 -7.96 9.78 -2.46
C GLU A 70 -8.32 8.34 -2.05
N ILE A 71 -8.46 7.44 -3.03
CA ILE A 71 -8.76 6.02 -2.77
C ILE A 71 -7.66 5.36 -1.96
N GLN A 72 -6.40 5.61 -2.29
CA GLN A 72 -5.25 5.08 -1.54
C GLN A 72 -5.22 5.62 -0.11
N GLY A 73 -5.45 6.93 0.08
CA GLY A 73 -5.56 7.56 1.39
C GLY A 73 -6.68 6.93 2.22
N ALA A 74 -7.85 6.74 1.64
CA ALA A 74 -9.00 6.10 2.30
C ALA A 74 -8.69 4.64 2.67
N PHE A 75 -7.98 3.90 1.82
CA PHE A 75 -7.55 2.53 2.12
C PHE A 75 -6.55 2.50 3.29
N ARG A 76 -5.53 3.37 3.27
CA ARG A 76 -4.60 3.56 4.40
C ARG A 76 -5.34 3.86 5.70
N ASP A 77 -6.29 4.81 5.69
CA ASP A 77 -7.05 5.20 6.86
C ASP A 77 -7.96 4.08 7.38
N SER A 78 -8.46 3.25 6.49
CA SER A 78 -9.23 2.05 6.84
C SER A 78 -8.37 1.04 7.62
N ILE A 79 -7.12 0.79 7.18
CA ILE A 79 -6.17 -0.08 7.88
C ILE A 79 -5.82 0.52 9.25
N ARG A 80 -5.53 1.81 9.32
CA ARG A 80 -5.26 2.53 10.57
C ARG A 80 -6.42 2.41 11.55
N SER A 81 -7.64 2.67 11.08
CA SER A 81 -8.86 2.55 11.90
C SER A 81 -9.09 1.12 12.40
N ALA A 82 -8.79 0.12 11.57
CA ALA A 82 -8.93 -1.27 11.94
C ALA A 82 -7.88 -1.68 13.00
N SER A 83 -6.62 -1.25 12.86
CA SER A 83 -5.58 -1.51 13.87
C SER A 83 -5.95 -0.91 15.22
N GLN A 84 -6.39 0.33 15.26
CA GLN A 84 -6.87 0.98 16.48
C GLN A 84 -8.03 0.23 17.14
N HIS A 85 -8.97 -0.28 16.33
CA HIS A 85 -10.14 -1.01 16.80
C HIS A 85 -9.78 -2.30 17.56
N VAL A 86 -8.68 -2.94 17.20
CA VAL A 86 -8.22 -4.20 17.84
C VAL A 86 -7.03 -4.00 18.79
N GLY A 87 -6.57 -2.77 19.00
CA GLY A 87 -5.41 -2.47 19.83
C GLY A 87 -4.07 -2.89 19.19
N ALA A 88 -4.03 -3.05 17.88
CA ALA A 88 -2.79 -3.33 17.14
C ALA A 88 -2.01 -2.05 16.84
N GLY A 89 -0.70 -2.16 16.64
CA GLY A 89 0.13 -1.08 16.12
C GLY A 89 -0.19 -0.77 14.65
N PHE A 90 0.18 0.42 14.19
CA PHE A 90 0.04 0.83 12.81
C PHE A 90 1.30 1.55 12.32
N ILE A 91 1.83 1.13 11.17
CA ILE A 91 2.97 1.74 10.49
C ILE A 91 2.50 2.34 9.18
N ASP A 92 2.70 3.65 9.01
CA ASP A 92 2.26 4.38 7.83
C ASP A 92 3.29 4.34 6.71
N VAL A 93 3.38 3.20 6.03
CA VAL A 93 4.26 3.05 4.86
C VAL A 93 3.81 3.95 3.72
N TYR A 94 2.49 4.17 3.55
CA TYR A 94 1.97 5.05 2.51
C TYR A 94 2.54 6.47 2.62
N GLU A 95 2.44 7.08 3.79
CA GLU A 95 2.95 8.42 4.04
C GLU A 95 4.47 8.51 3.85
N ALA A 96 5.19 7.48 4.32
CA ALA A 96 6.64 7.42 4.21
C ALA A 96 7.16 7.16 2.78
N THR A 97 6.28 6.79 1.86
CA THR A 97 6.64 6.49 0.45
C THR A 97 5.99 7.43 -0.56
N LEU A 98 5.47 8.59 -0.11
CA LEU A 98 4.90 9.58 -1.01
C LEU A 98 5.94 10.06 -2.04
N GLY A 99 5.55 10.12 -3.31
CA GLY A 99 6.42 10.44 -4.44
C GLY A 99 7.19 9.26 -5.03
N HIS A 100 7.09 8.05 -4.44
CA HIS A 100 7.81 6.86 -4.87
C HIS A 100 6.91 5.83 -5.60
N GLY A 101 5.72 6.25 -6.04
CA GLY A 101 4.78 5.40 -6.79
C GLY A 101 5.25 5.01 -8.17
N THR A 102 4.36 4.44 -8.96
CA THR A 102 4.65 3.85 -10.28
C THR A 102 5.23 4.84 -11.30
N CYS A 103 5.02 6.15 -11.10
CA CYS A 103 5.49 7.21 -11.99
C CYS A 103 6.80 7.89 -11.54
N ASN A 104 7.47 7.43 -10.50
CA ASN A 104 8.75 8.00 -10.13
C ASN A 104 9.76 7.81 -11.29
N PRO A 105 10.37 8.88 -11.83
CA PRO A 105 11.25 8.80 -12.98
C PRO A 105 12.59 8.09 -12.67
N ASN A 106 13.00 8.11 -11.39
CA ASN A 106 14.19 7.39 -10.95
C ASN A 106 13.82 5.92 -10.66
N PRO A 107 14.31 4.96 -11.45
CA PRO A 107 14.00 3.55 -11.26
C PRO A 107 14.45 3.00 -9.88
N ASP A 108 15.49 3.55 -9.27
CA ASP A 108 15.98 3.14 -7.95
C ASP A 108 15.09 3.68 -6.81
N GLU A 109 14.26 4.67 -7.09
CA GLU A 109 13.30 5.27 -6.15
C GLU A 109 11.85 4.96 -6.50
N ARG A 110 11.61 4.20 -7.55
CA ARG A 110 10.28 3.71 -7.92
C ARG A 110 9.97 2.47 -7.11
N PHE A 111 9.23 2.63 -6.02
CA PHE A 111 9.00 1.57 -5.06
C PHE A 111 7.88 0.60 -5.46
N VAL A 112 7.04 0.98 -6.41
CA VAL A 112 6.01 0.11 -6.96
C VAL A 112 6.12 0.10 -8.49
N ALA A 113 6.19 -1.09 -9.06
CA ALA A 113 6.14 -1.28 -10.50
C ALA A 113 4.70 -1.33 -11.00
N GLY A 114 4.49 -0.85 -12.23
CA GLY A 114 3.24 -1.04 -12.95
C GLY A 114 3.09 -2.45 -13.53
N PHE A 115 2.39 -2.53 -14.63
CA PHE A 115 2.14 -3.80 -15.34
C PHE A 115 3.37 -4.27 -16.14
N ALA A 116 4.13 -3.34 -16.72
CA ALA A 116 5.38 -3.60 -17.41
C ALA A 116 6.41 -2.53 -17.03
N ASP A 117 7.45 -2.93 -16.33
CA ASP A 117 8.46 -2.01 -15.80
C ASP A 117 9.82 -2.73 -15.75
N PRO A 118 10.93 -2.07 -16.19
CA PRO A 118 12.27 -2.67 -16.12
C PRO A 118 12.72 -3.04 -14.70
N VAL A 119 12.19 -2.38 -13.67
CA VAL A 119 12.49 -2.67 -12.24
C VAL A 119 11.47 -3.58 -11.59
N MET A 120 10.53 -4.10 -12.37
CA MET A 120 9.50 -5.02 -11.88
C MET A 120 10.14 -6.29 -11.31
N GLY A 121 9.67 -6.66 -10.12
CA GLY A 121 9.97 -7.97 -9.53
C GLY A 121 9.17 -9.11 -10.22
N PRO A 122 9.02 -10.26 -9.57
CA PRO A 122 8.33 -11.40 -10.17
C PRO A 122 6.82 -11.18 -10.40
N MET A 123 6.24 -10.14 -9.81
CA MET A 123 4.81 -9.82 -9.93
C MET A 123 4.59 -8.41 -10.41
N THR A 124 3.63 -8.26 -11.32
CA THR A 124 3.14 -6.94 -11.79
C THR A 124 2.35 -6.23 -10.70
N ASN A 125 2.35 -4.90 -10.71
CA ASN A 125 1.62 -4.07 -9.75
C ASN A 125 1.99 -4.34 -8.27
N HIS A 126 3.25 -4.71 -8.04
CA HIS A 126 3.79 -5.01 -6.71
C HIS A 126 5.03 -4.17 -6.41
N PRO A 127 5.46 -4.12 -5.15
CA PRO A 127 6.70 -3.44 -4.81
C PRO A 127 7.89 -3.97 -5.63
N THR A 128 8.75 -3.06 -6.02
CA THR A 128 10.06 -3.39 -6.62
C THR A 128 11.02 -3.86 -5.52
N VAL A 129 12.19 -4.36 -5.88
CA VAL A 129 13.24 -4.69 -4.90
C VAL A 129 13.62 -3.47 -4.06
N ALA A 130 13.71 -2.28 -4.68
CA ALA A 130 13.94 -1.03 -3.95
C ALA A 130 12.78 -0.71 -3.00
N GLY A 131 11.54 -0.93 -3.43
CA GLY A 131 10.35 -0.74 -2.62
C GLY A 131 10.27 -1.70 -1.43
N GLU A 132 10.53 -2.99 -1.65
CA GLU A 132 10.57 -3.98 -0.56
C GLU A 132 11.63 -3.63 0.50
N LYS A 133 12.82 -3.19 0.06
CA LYS A 133 13.87 -2.73 0.95
C LYS A 133 13.46 -1.48 1.73
N ALA A 134 12.86 -0.49 1.05
CA ALA A 134 12.37 0.72 1.69
C ALA A 134 11.29 0.41 2.74
N MET A 135 10.30 -0.41 2.38
CA MET A 135 9.25 -0.86 3.31
C MET A 135 9.84 -1.59 4.51
N GLY A 136 10.80 -2.49 4.29
CA GLY A 136 11.49 -3.22 5.36
C GLY A 136 12.20 -2.28 6.32
N ASN A 137 12.90 -1.27 5.83
CA ASN A 137 13.57 -0.26 6.66
C ASN A 137 12.55 0.58 7.45
N ILE A 138 11.49 1.09 6.79
CA ILE A 138 10.43 1.88 7.44
C ILE A 138 9.80 1.08 8.60
N ILE A 139 9.54 -0.20 8.38
CA ILE A 139 8.95 -1.07 9.40
C ILE A 139 9.95 -1.34 10.52
N ALA A 140 11.19 -1.64 10.21
CA ALA A 140 12.22 -1.91 11.20
C ALA A 140 12.48 -0.70 12.11
N ASP A 141 12.60 0.51 11.53
CA ASP A 141 12.85 1.75 12.27
C ASP A 141 11.75 2.12 13.27
N GLN A 142 10.54 1.58 13.10
CA GLN A 142 9.41 1.83 14.01
C GLN A 142 9.17 0.70 15.01
N LEU A 143 9.79 -0.45 14.82
CA LEU A 143 9.66 -1.60 15.73
C LEU A 143 10.82 -1.73 16.71
N TYR A 144 11.97 -1.16 16.38
CA TYR A 144 13.23 -1.26 17.13
C TYR A 144 13.85 0.11 17.40
#